data_59af7f82cf13bd9441162a23ce84275d
#
_entry.id   59af7f82cf13bd9441162a23ce84275d
#
_cell.length_a   1.000
_cell.length_b   1.000
_cell.length_c   1.000
_cell.angle_alpha   90.00
_cell.angle_beta   90.00
_cell.angle_gamma   90.00
#
_symmetry.space_group_name_H-M   'P 1'
#
loop_
_entity.id
_entity.type
_entity.pdbx_description
1 polymer ?
#
loop_
_entity_poly.entity_id
_entity_poly.type
_entity_poly.pdbx_seq_one_letter_code
_entity_poly.pdbx_strand_id
1 'polypeptide(L)'
;GLVSLDVALQGRGFDPLSPHTQLSIRGRLHEANRGSLHLQDITLDGSLQSGNLGLSLNSMNPGANFTLQLDGIFSRQGINTGIGLELVDLDLQRLGFSETPLAGKLRLEGELRSDLKDTHTIQAMLDGMSFTMGDEKIAPPQAELHVSTSPQDIHAGLTSGDMKASLYVGSSPTVAQKDVTHLLDETLRQIELITSGKSATKHLEELAVHLPKATFSLSMGKDNPLRYYLAEQRIAVGSLTANLMTSPQEGVSGNVAISDLRVDTLRINAAQLNISTERTAIARGDSMSLALFGTVMKSHFREQEGFTINTDLRTSLEGGHLDVSYQDERGQTVHAAEASGSWSGEAYQLH
;
A
#
# COMPACT_ATOMS: atom_id res chain seq x y z
N GLY A 1 -25.81 20.49 15.96
CA GLY A 1 -25.74 19.14 16.51
C GLY A 1 -25.96 19.14 18.01
N LEU A 2 -26.55 18.09 18.54
CA LEU A 2 -26.70 17.87 19.98
C LEU A 2 -25.63 16.87 20.43
N VAL A 3 -24.97 17.15 21.58
CA VAL A 3 -24.04 16.22 22.23
C VAL A 3 -24.39 16.18 23.72
N SER A 4 -24.60 14.95 24.22
CA SER A 4 -24.79 14.68 25.64
C SER A 4 -23.67 13.74 26.09
N LEU A 5 -22.75 14.25 26.92
CA LEU A 5 -21.53 13.59 27.32
C LEU A 5 -21.24 13.83 28.80
N ASP A 6 -20.99 12.78 29.54
CA ASP A 6 -20.44 12.85 30.90
C ASP A 6 -18.98 12.44 30.87
N VAL A 7 -18.10 13.26 31.47
CA VAL A 7 -16.68 12.95 31.62
C VAL A 7 -16.19 13.28 33.01
N ALA A 8 -15.55 12.32 33.64
CA ALA A 8 -14.82 12.49 34.89
C ALA A 8 -13.33 12.24 34.65
N LEU A 9 -12.50 13.22 34.93
CA LEU A 9 -11.06 13.15 34.86
C LEU A 9 -10.49 13.43 36.24
N GLN A 10 -9.66 12.52 36.74
CA GLN A 10 -8.98 12.67 38.03
C GLN A 10 -7.51 12.29 37.85
N GLY A 11 -6.63 12.98 38.60
CA GLY A 11 -5.23 12.57 38.60
C GLY A 11 -4.24 13.66 38.92
N ARG A 12 -2.98 13.34 38.73
CA ARG A 12 -1.83 14.22 38.91
C ARG A 12 -0.77 13.94 37.85
N GLY A 13 -0.06 14.99 37.43
CA GLY A 13 0.95 14.93 36.37
C GLY A 13 0.32 14.95 34.97
N PHE A 14 1.07 15.45 33.98
CA PHE A 14 0.65 15.56 32.59
C PHE A 14 1.62 14.84 31.61
N ASP A 15 2.78 14.40 32.10
CA ASP A 15 3.74 13.65 31.29
C ASP A 15 3.41 12.15 31.37
N PRO A 16 2.88 11.50 30.31
CA PRO A 16 2.48 10.10 30.35
C PRO A 16 3.70 9.16 30.50
N LEU A 17 4.89 9.62 30.20
CA LEU A 17 6.13 8.85 30.34
C LEU A 17 6.75 8.96 31.73
N SER A 18 6.19 9.81 32.60
CA SER A 18 6.66 9.98 33.96
C SER A 18 6.09 8.90 34.89
N PRO A 19 6.92 8.24 35.69
CA PRO A 19 6.45 7.26 36.67
C PRO A 19 5.59 7.86 37.79
N HIS A 20 5.57 9.19 37.91
CA HIS A 20 4.78 9.91 38.92
C HIS A 20 3.39 10.32 38.43
N THR A 21 3.11 10.16 37.14
CA THR A 21 1.80 10.47 36.57
C THR A 21 0.77 9.43 36.98
N GLN A 22 -0.36 9.90 37.44
CA GLN A 22 -1.53 9.11 37.78
C GLN A 22 -2.77 9.81 37.21
N LEU A 23 -3.39 9.18 36.24
CA LEU A 23 -4.59 9.69 35.57
C LEU A 23 -5.66 8.61 35.55
N SER A 24 -6.90 9.03 35.72
CA SER A 24 -8.08 8.19 35.52
C SER A 24 -9.11 8.99 34.75
N ILE A 25 -9.62 8.41 33.69
CA ILE A 25 -10.70 9.00 32.89
C ILE A 25 -11.87 8.02 32.85
N ARG A 26 -13.06 8.53 33.04
CA ARG A 26 -14.31 7.83 32.76
C ARG A 26 -15.19 8.74 31.94
N GLY A 27 -15.69 8.21 30.83
CA GLY A 27 -16.56 8.94 29.94
C GLY A 27 -17.77 8.12 29.54
N ARG A 28 -18.91 8.78 29.35
CA ARG A 28 -20.08 8.19 28.73
C ARG A 28 -20.70 9.17 27.76
N LEU A 29 -20.67 8.81 26.49
CA LEU A 29 -21.45 9.49 25.46
C LEU A 29 -22.84 8.88 25.44
N HIS A 30 -23.84 9.65 25.84
CA HIS A 30 -25.22 9.23 25.79
C HIS A 30 -25.76 9.38 24.37
N GLU A 31 -25.47 10.51 23.74
CA GLU A 31 -25.92 10.80 22.39
C GLU A 31 -25.06 11.90 21.75
N ALA A 32 -24.75 11.73 20.48
CA ALA A 32 -24.18 12.78 19.63
C ALA A 32 -24.80 12.72 18.23
N ASN A 33 -25.36 13.84 17.80
CA ASN A 33 -26.07 13.97 16.52
C ASN A 33 -25.44 15.09 15.69
N ARG A 34 -24.98 14.77 14.49
CA ARG A 34 -24.47 15.74 13.51
C ARG A 34 -24.81 15.31 12.09
N GLY A 35 -25.80 15.96 11.48
CA GLY A 35 -26.31 15.55 10.17
C GLY A 35 -26.92 14.15 10.23
N SER A 36 -26.46 13.26 9.39
CA SER A 36 -26.86 11.85 9.36
C SER A 36 -26.14 10.99 10.41
N LEU A 37 -25.09 11.51 11.04
CA LEU A 37 -24.34 10.77 12.05
C LEU A 37 -25.08 10.75 13.38
N HIS A 38 -25.41 9.55 13.84
CA HIS A 38 -25.98 9.29 15.16
C HIS A 38 -25.05 8.35 15.94
N LEU A 39 -24.50 8.84 17.05
CA LEU A 39 -23.70 8.06 17.99
C LEU A 39 -24.39 8.06 19.36
N GLN A 40 -24.46 6.89 19.98
CA GLN A 40 -25.05 6.73 21.31
C GLN A 40 -24.39 5.59 22.08
N ASP A 41 -24.51 5.60 23.40
CA ASP A 41 -24.09 4.53 24.29
C ASP A 41 -22.62 4.09 24.09
N ILE A 42 -21.71 5.07 24.09
CA ILE A 42 -20.27 4.81 24.07
C ILE A 42 -19.70 5.09 25.45
N THR A 43 -18.99 4.15 26.02
CA THR A 43 -18.31 4.27 27.31
C THR A 43 -16.80 4.19 27.16
N LEU A 44 -16.11 5.05 27.90
CA LEU A 44 -14.66 5.12 27.97
C LEU A 44 -14.22 4.95 29.43
N ASP A 45 -13.38 3.99 29.70
CA ASP A 45 -12.65 3.83 30.95
C ASP A 45 -11.17 3.80 30.67
N GLY A 46 -10.40 4.63 31.36
CA GLY A 46 -8.96 4.69 31.18
C GLY A 46 -8.21 4.96 32.48
N SER A 47 -7.05 4.40 32.61
CA SER A 47 -6.14 4.65 33.70
C SER A 47 -4.69 4.66 33.24
N LEU A 48 -3.90 5.54 33.81
CA LEU A 48 -2.46 5.56 33.68
C LEU A 48 -1.86 5.69 35.07
N GLN A 49 -1.15 4.68 35.53
CA GLN A 49 -0.53 4.66 36.86
C GLN A 49 0.89 4.18 36.75
N SER A 50 1.85 5.04 37.10
CA SER A 50 3.28 4.71 37.09
C SER A 50 3.74 4.12 35.75
N GLY A 51 3.22 4.68 34.65
CA GLY A 51 3.51 4.22 33.30
C GLY A 51 2.65 3.07 32.79
N ASN A 52 1.85 2.41 33.65
CA ASN A 52 0.92 1.37 33.19
C ASN A 52 -0.35 2.05 32.66
N LEU A 53 -0.63 1.88 31.39
CA LEU A 53 -1.82 2.33 30.69
C LEU A 53 -2.82 1.18 30.58
N GLY A 54 -4.07 1.46 30.91
CA GLY A 54 -5.22 0.64 30.54
C GLY A 54 -6.29 1.54 29.98
N LEU A 55 -6.83 1.22 28.83
CA LEU A 55 -7.94 1.95 28.19
C LEU A 55 -8.95 0.94 27.64
N SER A 56 -10.21 1.16 27.94
CA SER A 56 -11.32 0.41 27.36
C SER A 56 -12.34 1.37 26.77
N LEU A 57 -12.69 1.19 25.52
CA LEU A 57 -13.77 1.91 24.84
C LEU A 57 -14.78 0.89 24.35
N ASN A 58 -16.02 1.00 24.83
CA ASN A 58 -17.09 0.10 24.45
C ASN A 58 -18.22 0.90 23.82
N SER A 59 -18.71 0.42 22.70
CA SER A 59 -19.84 0.99 21.98
C SER A 59 -20.93 -0.06 21.81
N MET A 60 -22.12 0.27 22.26
CA MET A 60 -23.36 -0.46 21.95
C MET A 60 -24.20 0.28 20.93
N ASN A 61 -23.58 1.21 20.20
CA ASN A 61 -24.28 2.01 19.21
C ASN A 61 -24.80 1.13 18.07
N PRO A 62 -26.08 1.25 17.72
CA PRO A 62 -26.61 0.56 16.54
C PRO A 62 -25.91 1.01 15.26
N GLY A 63 -25.21 0.11 14.60
CA GLY A 63 -24.36 0.40 13.44
C GLY A 63 -22.88 0.62 13.76
N ALA A 64 -22.48 0.64 15.05
CA ALA A 64 -21.08 0.67 15.48
C ALA A 64 -20.91 -0.02 16.84
N ASN A 65 -21.20 -1.32 16.91
CA ASN A 65 -21.02 -2.12 18.12
C ASN A 65 -19.59 -2.68 18.15
N PHE A 66 -18.80 -2.22 19.12
CA PHE A 66 -17.41 -2.65 19.25
C PHE A 66 -16.87 -2.56 20.67
N THR A 67 -15.83 -3.30 20.94
CA THR A 67 -14.98 -3.17 22.11
C THR A 67 -13.54 -2.92 21.66
N LEU A 68 -12.93 -1.84 22.13
CA LEU A 68 -11.52 -1.54 21.97
C LEU A 68 -10.84 -1.60 23.34
N GLN A 69 -9.77 -2.36 23.44
CA GLN A 69 -8.90 -2.44 24.61
C GLN A 69 -7.49 -2.06 24.21
N LEU A 70 -6.82 -1.31 25.07
CA LEU A 70 -5.44 -0.90 24.89
C LEU A 70 -4.77 -0.98 26.27
N ASP A 71 -3.79 -1.86 26.37
CA ASP A 71 -3.04 -2.09 27.59
C ASP A 71 -1.55 -1.96 27.30
N GLY A 72 -0.80 -1.33 28.21
CA GLY A 72 0.62 -1.17 27.94
C GLY A 72 1.42 -0.50 29.02
N ILE A 73 2.72 -0.43 28.76
CA ILE A 73 3.70 0.24 29.62
C ILE A 73 4.31 1.40 28.83
N PHE A 74 4.24 2.57 29.40
CA PHE A 74 4.77 3.81 28.86
C PHE A 74 5.88 4.31 29.80
N SER A 75 7.05 4.49 29.26
CA SER A 75 8.21 5.00 30.00
C SER A 75 9.09 5.84 29.08
N ARG A 76 10.04 6.60 29.66
CA ARG A 76 11.06 7.31 28.87
C ARG A 76 12.04 6.38 28.16
N GLN A 77 12.05 5.11 28.49
CA GLN A 77 12.89 4.09 27.85
C GLN A 77 12.19 3.43 26.67
N GLY A 78 10.85 3.58 26.58
CA GLY A 78 10.06 3.02 25.49
C GLY A 78 8.61 2.79 25.86
N ILE A 79 7.90 2.31 24.85
CA ILE A 79 6.48 1.94 24.91
C ILE A 79 6.36 0.47 24.53
N ASN A 80 5.56 -0.26 25.30
CA ASN A 80 5.11 -1.59 24.95
C ASN A 80 3.61 -1.66 25.20
N THR A 81 2.81 -1.80 24.15
CA THR A 81 1.36 -1.76 24.25
C THR A 81 0.71 -2.81 23.35
N GLY A 82 -0.33 -3.45 23.89
CA GLY A 82 -1.25 -4.30 23.16
C GLY A 82 -2.53 -3.54 22.82
N ILE A 83 -3.09 -3.84 21.66
CA ILE A 83 -4.39 -3.36 21.21
C ILE A 83 -5.27 -4.54 20.82
N GLY A 84 -6.49 -4.55 21.31
CA GLY A 84 -7.54 -5.48 20.91
C GLY A 84 -8.77 -4.71 20.47
N LEU A 85 -9.26 -4.96 19.27
CA LEU A 85 -10.53 -4.44 18.76
C LEU A 85 -11.39 -5.60 18.33
N GLU A 86 -12.57 -5.70 18.90
CA GLU A 86 -13.63 -6.58 18.43
C GLU A 86 -14.76 -5.72 17.89
N LEU A 87 -14.93 -5.71 16.58
CA LEU A 87 -16.01 -5.05 15.88
C LEU A 87 -17.08 -6.08 15.58
N VAL A 88 -18.16 -6.05 16.35
CA VAL A 88 -19.26 -7.02 16.26
C VAL A 88 -20.22 -6.66 15.14
N ASP A 89 -20.51 -5.37 14.99
CA ASP A 89 -21.42 -4.84 13.99
C ASP A 89 -21.00 -3.43 13.60
N LEU A 90 -20.69 -3.26 12.30
CA LEU A 90 -20.46 -1.97 11.67
C LEU A 90 -21.45 -1.83 10.51
N ASP A 91 -22.19 -0.76 10.50
CA ASP A 91 -23.09 -0.39 9.40
C ASP A 91 -22.84 1.08 9.03
N LEU A 92 -22.02 1.27 7.99
CA LEU A 92 -21.62 2.61 7.56
C LEU A 92 -22.77 3.42 6.95
N GLN A 93 -23.76 2.75 6.37
CA GLN A 93 -24.96 3.42 5.85
C GLN A 93 -25.81 3.96 7.00
N ARG A 94 -26.03 3.13 8.01
CA ARG A 94 -26.76 3.55 9.21
C ARG A 94 -26.07 4.68 9.98
N LEU A 95 -24.75 4.71 9.96
CA LEU A 95 -23.95 5.78 10.54
C LEU A 95 -23.90 7.05 9.68
N GLY A 96 -24.39 6.99 8.43
CA GLY A 96 -24.39 8.11 7.50
C GLY A 96 -23.06 8.38 6.81
N PHE A 97 -22.15 7.41 6.82
CA PHE A 97 -20.84 7.50 6.13
C PHE A 97 -20.85 6.95 4.71
N SER A 98 -21.87 6.18 4.33
CA SER A 98 -22.00 5.57 3.00
C SER A 98 -23.43 5.70 2.50
N GLU A 99 -23.61 5.92 1.20
CA GLU A 99 -24.92 5.84 0.54
C GLU A 99 -25.31 4.39 0.21
N THR A 100 -24.32 3.53 0.00
CA THR A 100 -24.51 2.11 -0.25
C THR A 100 -24.42 1.31 1.05
N PRO A 101 -25.22 0.22 1.20
CA PRO A 101 -25.11 -0.67 2.34
C PRO A 101 -23.68 -1.25 2.44
N LEU A 102 -23.00 -0.92 3.51
CA LEU A 102 -21.70 -1.50 3.85
C LEU A 102 -21.70 -1.82 5.34
N ALA A 103 -21.82 -3.11 5.61
CA ALA A 103 -21.85 -3.63 6.98
C ALA A 103 -20.78 -4.70 7.17
N GLY A 104 -20.32 -4.88 8.40
CA GLY A 104 -19.29 -5.89 8.64
C GLY A 104 -18.90 -6.08 10.09
N LYS A 105 -18.03 -7.08 10.27
CA LYS A 105 -17.38 -7.42 11.53
C LYS A 105 -15.94 -7.80 11.31
N LEU A 106 -15.12 -7.60 12.31
CA LEU A 106 -13.72 -8.05 12.33
C LEU A 106 -13.20 -8.11 13.78
N ARG A 107 -12.10 -8.83 13.97
CA ARG A 107 -11.27 -8.74 15.16
C ARG A 107 -9.86 -8.32 14.75
N LEU A 108 -9.29 -7.39 15.50
CA LEU A 108 -7.90 -6.96 15.41
C LEU A 108 -7.22 -7.21 16.75
N GLU A 109 -6.11 -7.92 16.72
CA GLU A 109 -5.17 -8.02 17.83
C GLU A 109 -3.82 -7.47 17.36
N GLY A 110 -3.16 -6.65 18.18
CA GLY A 110 -1.89 -6.06 17.82
C GLY A 110 -1.01 -5.75 19.00
N GLU A 111 0.28 -5.66 18.75
CA GLU A 111 1.31 -5.27 19.71
C GLU A 111 2.23 -4.22 19.06
N LEU A 112 2.53 -3.18 19.82
CA LEU A 112 3.52 -2.16 19.49
C LEU A 112 4.59 -2.11 20.55
N ARG A 113 5.85 -2.27 20.14
CA ARG A 113 7.03 -1.99 20.97
C ARG A 113 7.84 -0.88 20.31
N SER A 114 8.30 0.07 21.09
CA SER A 114 9.04 1.22 20.59
C SER A 114 10.03 1.73 21.63
N ASP A 115 11.24 2.04 21.22
CA ASP A 115 12.23 2.75 22.04
C ASP A 115 12.07 4.28 21.98
N LEU A 116 11.01 4.77 21.32
CA LEU A 116 10.73 6.20 21.07
C LEU A 116 11.78 6.91 20.21
N LYS A 117 12.61 6.16 19.49
CA LYS A 117 13.64 6.66 18.58
C LYS A 117 13.53 6.01 17.21
N ASP A 118 14.29 4.98 16.98
CA ASP A 118 14.38 4.33 15.66
C ASP A 118 13.97 2.84 15.68
N THR A 119 13.83 2.25 16.87
CA THR A 119 13.51 0.83 17.00
C THR A 119 12.04 0.65 17.34
N HIS A 120 11.27 0.18 16.38
CA HIS A 120 9.85 -0.09 16.53
C HIS A 120 9.53 -1.49 16.04
N THR A 121 8.64 -2.17 16.71
CA THR A 121 8.06 -3.42 16.25
C THR A 121 6.55 -3.33 16.35
N ILE A 122 5.87 -3.59 15.26
CA ILE A 122 4.41 -3.67 15.16
C ILE A 122 4.07 -5.07 14.69
N GLN A 123 3.20 -5.73 15.39
CA GLN A 123 2.57 -6.97 14.97
C GLN A 123 1.07 -6.78 15.05
N ALA A 124 0.34 -7.16 14.03
CA ALA A 124 -1.10 -7.07 14.02
C ALA A 124 -1.70 -8.27 13.27
N MET A 125 -2.79 -8.78 13.80
CA MET A 125 -3.58 -9.86 13.23
C MET A 125 -5.02 -9.40 13.10
N LEU A 126 -5.58 -9.51 11.89
CA LEU A 126 -6.99 -9.31 11.62
C LEU A 126 -7.62 -10.65 11.29
N ASP A 127 -8.66 -11.00 12.02
CA ASP A 127 -9.42 -12.23 11.80
C ASP A 127 -10.93 -12.00 11.87
N GLY A 128 -11.70 -13.05 11.60
CA GLY A 128 -13.16 -13.01 11.71
C GLY A 128 -13.82 -12.01 10.76
N MET A 129 -13.09 -11.54 9.74
CA MET A 129 -13.58 -10.54 8.79
C MET A 129 -14.77 -11.07 7.99
N SER A 130 -15.86 -10.33 8.01
CA SER A 130 -17.02 -10.59 7.18
C SER A 130 -17.72 -9.28 6.89
N PHE A 131 -17.83 -8.95 5.62
CA PHE A 131 -18.43 -7.71 5.15
C PHE A 131 -19.58 -8.02 4.20
N THR A 132 -20.57 -7.15 4.19
CA THR A 132 -21.67 -7.14 3.21
C THR A 132 -21.62 -5.82 2.50
N MET A 133 -21.53 -5.83 1.17
CA MET A 133 -21.52 -4.66 0.31
C MET A 133 -22.63 -4.81 -0.73
N GLY A 134 -23.73 -4.08 -0.58
CA GLY A 134 -24.95 -4.35 -1.32
C GLY A 134 -25.48 -5.77 -1.01
N ASP A 135 -25.59 -6.59 -2.03
CA ASP A 135 -26.05 -7.99 -1.92
C ASP A 135 -24.88 -9.00 -1.78
N GLU A 136 -23.65 -8.54 -1.88
CA GLU A 136 -22.47 -9.41 -1.83
C GLU A 136 -21.94 -9.57 -0.40
N LYS A 137 -21.62 -10.82 -0.05
CA LYS A 137 -20.92 -11.16 1.19
C LYS A 137 -19.47 -11.46 0.89
N ILE A 138 -18.60 -10.76 1.58
CA ILE A 138 -17.16 -10.84 1.46
C ILE A 138 -16.61 -11.35 2.79
N ALA A 139 -15.83 -12.43 2.76
CA ALA A 139 -15.14 -12.96 3.94
C ALA A 139 -13.65 -13.13 3.60
N PRO A 140 -12.88 -12.05 3.74
CA PRO A 140 -11.44 -12.13 3.49
C PRO A 140 -10.75 -13.10 4.45
N PRO A 141 -9.71 -13.80 4.00
CA PRO A 141 -8.91 -14.62 4.90
C PRO A 141 -8.20 -13.77 5.97
N GLN A 142 -7.82 -14.40 7.07
CA GLN A 142 -7.02 -13.78 8.12
C GLN A 142 -5.83 -13.05 7.51
N ALA A 143 -5.52 -11.87 8.06
CA ALA A 143 -4.37 -11.07 7.66
C ALA A 143 -3.42 -10.85 8.84
N GLU A 144 -2.12 -10.97 8.57
CA GLU A 144 -1.05 -10.72 9.54
C GLU A 144 -0.11 -9.65 8.99
N LEU A 145 0.14 -8.65 9.79
CA LEU A 145 1.09 -7.58 9.53
C LEU A 145 2.23 -7.66 10.54
N HIS A 146 3.45 -7.61 10.03
CA HIS A 146 4.65 -7.43 10.84
C HIS A 146 5.47 -6.28 10.28
N VAL A 147 5.83 -5.33 11.15
CA VAL A 147 6.76 -4.23 10.81
C VAL A 147 7.82 -4.17 11.88
N SER A 148 9.07 -4.13 11.50
CA SER A 148 10.19 -3.85 12.40
C SER A 148 11.09 -2.78 11.80
N THR A 149 11.56 -1.88 12.65
CA THR A 149 12.49 -0.82 12.27
C THR A 149 13.69 -0.83 13.18
N SER A 150 14.81 -0.39 12.64
CA SER A 150 16.05 -0.16 13.37
C SER A 150 16.72 1.13 12.85
N PRO A 151 17.81 1.60 13.49
CA PRO A 151 18.61 2.70 12.91
C PRO A 151 19.17 2.42 11.52
N GLN A 152 19.20 1.15 11.08
CA GLN A 152 19.82 0.72 9.82
C GLN A 152 18.81 0.29 8.76
N ASP A 153 17.62 -0.17 9.16
CA ASP A 153 16.69 -0.80 8.23
C ASP A 153 15.22 -0.77 8.69
N ILE A 154 14.35 -1.06 7.73
CA ILE A 154 12.93 -1.30 7.92
C ILE A 154 12.57 -2.61 7.25
N HIS A 155 11.87 -3.48 7.95
CA HIS A 155 11.24 -4.67 7.42
C HIS A 155 9.74 -4.61 7.62
N ALA A 156 8.97 -4.83 6.57
CA ALA A 156 7.52 -4.97 6.65
C ALA A 156 7.08 -6.22 5.90
N GLY A 157 6.14 -6.95 6.49
CA GLY A 157 5.54 -8.15 5.90
C GLY A 157 4.04 -8.15 6.11
N LEU A 158 3.29 -8.54 5.09
CA LEU A 158 1.85 -8.73 5.12
C LEU A 158 1.52 -10.09 4.53
N THR A 159 0.76 -10.89 5.24
CA THR A 159 0.20 -12.14 4.73
C THR A 159 -1.31 -12.14 4.87
N SER A 160 -2.02 -12.67 3.87
CA SER A 160 -3.46 -12.87 3.97
C SER A 160 -3.91 -13.91 2.93
N GLY A 161 -4.34 -15.07 3.41
CA GLY A 161 -4.59 -16.21 2.55
C GLY A 161 -3.33 -16.63 1.80
N ASP A 162 -3.40 -16.66 0.48
CA ASP A 162 -2.25 -16.97 -0.38
C ASP A 162 -1.41 -15.74 -0.77
N MET A 163 -1.81 -14.54 -0.33
CA MET A 163 -1.06 -13.31 -0.57
C MET A 163 0.07 -13.18 0.45
N LYS A 164 1.26 -12.87 -0.05
CA LYS A 164 2.43 -12.50 0.74
C LYS A 164 3.08 -11.28 0.11
N ALA A 165 3.20 -10.23 0.89
CA ALA A 165 3.94 -9.03 0.51
C ALA A 165 5.08 -8.80 1.52
N SER A 166 6.23 -8.40 1.05
CA SER A 166 7.34 -7.98 1.90
C SER A 166 8.03 -6.74 1.34
N LEU A 167 8.48 -5.90 2.25
CA LEU A 167 9.25 -4.70 1.97
C LEU A 167 10.47 -4.68 2.89
N TYR A 168 11.62 -4.48 2.31
CA TYR A 168 12.85 -4.17 3.01
C TYR A 168 13.35 -2.80 2.55
N VAL A 169 13.76 -1.94 3.49
CA VAL A 169 14.40 -0.66 3.20
C VAL A 169 15.68 -0.57 4.01
N GLY A 170 16.82 -0.43 3.35
CA GLY A 170 18.15 -0.40 3.97
C GLY A 170 18.51 0.99 4.48
N SER A 171 17.63 1.62 5.26
CA SER A 171 17.86 2.88 5.95
C SER A 171 16.94 3.01 7.16
N SER A 172 17.27 3.95 8.08
CA SER A 172 16.40 4.23 9.22
C SER A 172 15.04 4.79 8.79
N PRO A 173 14.00 4.71 9.63
CA PRO A 173 12.68 5.28 9.33
C PRO A 173 12.71 6.75 8.97
N THR A 174 13.52 7.53 9.67
CA THR A 174 13.68 8.98 9.43
C THR A 174 14.28 9.26 8.06
N VAL A 175 15.30 8.50 7.65
CA VAL A 175 15.94 8.63 6.34
C VAL A 175 14.98 8.16 5.25
N ALA A 176 14.36 7.00 5.41
CA ALA A 176 13.38 6.46 4.46
C ALA A 176 12.21 7.43 4.20
N GLN A 177 11.67 8.03 5.27
CA GLN A 177 10.59 9.02 5.13
C GLN A 177 11.05 10.24 4.33
N LYS A 178 12.27 10.72 4.57
CA LYS A 178 12.85 11.85 3.84
C LYS A 178 13.05 11.50 2.37
N ASP A 179 13.63 10.35 2.07
CA ASP A 179 13.87 9.89 0.70
C ASP A 179 12.57 9.74 -0.08
N VAL A 180 11.55 9.12 0.53
CA VAL A 180 10.22 8.98 -0.09
C VAL A 180 9.56 10.34 -0.32
N THR A 181 9.65 11.27 0.63
CA THR A 181 9.10 12.61 0.46
C THR A 181 9.77 13.33 -0.70
N HIS A 182 11.11 13.30 -0.74
CA HIS A 182 11.88 13.93 -1.84
C HIS A 182 11.59 13.27 -3.20
N LEU A 183 11.44 11.94 -3.22
CA LEU A 183 11.07 11.22 -4.44
C LEU A 183 9.68 11.63 -4.95
N LEU A 184 8.70 11.78 -4.05
CA LEU A 184 7.37 12.25 -4.39
C LEU A 184 7.39 13.68 -4.92
N ASP A 185 8.07 14.60 -4.23
CA ASP A 185 8.19 15.99 -4.64
C ASP A 185 8.87 16.10 -6.01
N GLU A 186 9.94 15.34 -6.22
CA GLU A 186 10.66 15.30 -7.48
C GLU A 186 9.79 14.70 -8.60
N THR A 187 9.06 13.63 -8.31
CA THR A 187 8.13 13.03 -9.29
C THR A 187 7.06 14.03 -9.73
N LEU A 188 6.45 14.74 -8.79
CA LEU A 188 5.46 15.77 -9.09
C LEU A 188 6.06 16.91 -9.91
N ARG A 189 7.27 17.35 -9.57
CA ARG A 189 8.03 18.36 -10.33
C ARG A 189 8.28 17.89 -11.77
N GLN A 190 8.68 16.64 -11.97
CA GLN A 190 8.92 16.07 -13.28
C GLN A 190 7.65 16.00 -14.11
N ILE A 191 6.53 15.58 -13.52
CA ILE A 191 5.22 15.57 -14.19
C ILE A 191 4.82 16.99 -14.62
N GLU A 192 5.01 17.99 -13.78
CA GLU A 192 4.73 19.38 -14.10
C GLU A 192 5.59 19.89 -15.27
N LEU A 193 6.88 19.58 -15.28
CA LEU A 193 7.78 19.94 -16.38
C LEU A 193 7.34 19.32 -17.71
N ILE A 194 7.03 18.02 -17.70
CA ILE A 194 6.55 17.31 -18.89
C ILE A 194 5.24 17.91 -19.41
N THR A 195 4.28 18.14 -18.52
CA THR A 195 2.95 18.65 -18.90
C THR A 195 2.98 20.11 -19.33
N SER A 196 3.95 20.90 -18.85
CA SER A 196 4.14 22.30 -19.27
C SER A 196 4.98 22.47 -20.55
N GLY A 197 5.43 21.37 -21.18
CA GLY A 197 6.28 21.39 -22.36
C GLY A 197 7.70 21.87 -22.11
N LYS A 198 8.12 21.97 -20.85
CA LYS A 198 9.51 22.29 -20.48
C LYS A 198 10.32 21.00 -20.46
N SER A 199 11.33 20.91 -21.32
CA SER A 199 12.23 19.77 -21.34
C SER A 199 13.06 19.73 -20.06
N ALA A 200 12.90 18.66 -19.28
CA ALA A 200 13.84 18.33 -18.21
C ALA A 200 14.87 17.33 -18.76
N THR A 201 16.11 17.71 -18.73
CA THR A 201 17.20 16.98 -19.41
C THR A 201 17.80 15.83 -18.60
N LYS A 202 17.32 15.55 -17.38
CA LYS A 202 17.90 14.53 -16.49
C LYS A 202 16.85 13.89 -15.57
N HIS A 203 15.69 13.58 -16.10
CA HIS A 203 14.57 13.06 -15.29
C HIS A 203 14.89 11.81 -14.50
N LEU A 204 15.48 10.82 -15.13
CA LEU A 204 15.73 9.54 -14.49
C LEU A 204 16.89 9.63 -13.49
N GLU A 205 17.92 10.40 -13.80
CA GLU A 205 19.05 10.60 -12.90
C GLU A 205 18.64 11.39 -11.66
N GLU A 206 17.84 12.43 -11.81
CA GLU A 206 17.33 13.24 -10.71
C GLU A 206 16.39 12.42 -9.80
N LEU A 207 15.52 11.60 -10.38
CA LEU A 207 14.69 10.67 -9.62
C LEU A 207 15.51 9.59 -8.92
N ALA A 208 16.48 9.01 -9.60
CA ALA A 208 17.28 7.91 -9.08
C ALA A 208 18.08 8.28 -7.82
N VAL A 209 18.55 9.53 -7.70
CA VAL A 209 19.28 10.01 -6.51
C VAL A 209 18.42 9.89 -5.23
N HIS A 210 17.12 10.03 -5.36
CA HIS A 210 16.16 9.97 -4.24
C HIS A 210 15.56 8.57 -4.03
N LEU A 211 15.94 7.59 -4.85
CA LEU A 211 15.47 6.22 -4.64
C LEU A 211 16.01 5.64 -3.34
N PRO A 212 15.18 5.14 -2.43
CA PRO A 212 15.67 4.41 -1.28
C PRO A 212 16.31 3.08 -1.73
N LYS A 213 17.27 2.58 -0.97
CA LYS A 213 17.73 1.20 -1.13
C LYS A 213 16.64 0.27 -0.58
N ALA A 214 15.82 -0.28 -1.46
CA ALA A 214 14.68 -1.07 -1.06
C ALA A 214 14.50 -2.32 -1.92
N THR A 215 13.86 -3.33 -1.34
CA THR A 215 13.39 -4.52 -2.04
C THR A 215 11.93 -4.73 -1.67
N PHE A 216 11.09 -4.89 -2.68
CA PHE A 216 9.68 -5.23 -2.55
C PHE A 216 9.42 -6.56 -3.22
N SER A 217 8.68 -7.46 -2.57
CA SER A 217 8.15 -8.65 -3.18
C SER A 217 6.66 -8.82 -2.87
N LEU A 218 5.93 -9.28 -3.86
CA LEU A 218 4.52 -9.64 -3.77
C LEU A 218 4.30 -10.96 -4.46
N SER A 219 3.60 -11.88 -3.81
CA SER A 219 3.03 -13.05 -4.45
C SER A 219 1.59 -13.22 -4.00
N MET A 220 0.70 -13.53 -4.92
CA MET A 220 -0.70 -13.83 -4.61
C MET A 220 -1.28 -14.80 -5.63
N GLY A 221 -2.22 -15.60 -5.19
CA GLY A 221 -3.03 -16.49 -6.01
C GLY A 221 -4.49 -16.05 -6.05
N LYS A 222 -5.40 -16.98 -5.75
CA LYS A 222 -6.85 -16.75 -5.84
C LYS A 222 -7.52 -16.52 -4.49
N ASP A 223 -6.86 -16.80 -3.37
CA ASP A 223 -7.43 -16.72 -2.03
C ASP A 223 -6.78 -15.60 -1.20
N ASN A 224 -7.16 -14.37 -1.50
CA ASN A 224 -6.65 -13.17 -0.84
C ASN A 224 -7.67 -12.02 -0.92
N PRO A 225 -7.51 -10.98 -0.08
CA PRO A 225 -8.48 -9.88 -0.04
C PRO A 225 -8.51 -9.03 -1.33
N LEU A 226 -7.42 -8.95 -2.10
CA LEU A 226 -7.37 -8.16 -3.33
C LEU A 226 -8.32 -8.72 -4.41
N ARG A 227 -8.61 -10.02 -4.38
CA ARG A 227 -9.55 -10.64 -5.33
C ARG A 227 -10.93 -9.97 -5.31
N TYR A 228 -11.40 -9.54 -4.15
CA TYR A 228 -12.72 -8.91 -4.02
C TYR A 228 -12.73 -7.54 -4.68
N TYR A 229 -11.68 -6.75 -4.42
CA TYR A 229 -11.52 -5.45 -5.07
C TYR A 229 -11.38 -5.58 -6.60
N LEU A 230 -10.58 -6.55 -7.06
CA LEU A 230 -10.40 -6.80 -8.48
C LEU A 230 -11.69 -7.30 -9.15
N ALA A 231 -12.46 -8.15 -8.47
CA ALA A 231 -13.74 -8.65 -8.98
C ALA A 231 -14.75 -7.52 -9.19
N GLU A 232 -14.79 -6.54 -8.29
CA GLU A 232 -15.62 -5.33 -8.45
C GLU A 232 -15.25 -4.54 -9.71
N GLN A 233 -13.97 -4.54 -10.07
CA GLN A 233 -13.47 -3.94 -11.33
C GLN A 233 -13.58 -4.87 -12.54
N ARG A 234 -14.27 -6.01 -12.41
CA ARG A 234 -14.38 -7.08 -13.43
C ARG A 234 -13.03 -7.65 -13.86
N ILE A 235 -12.09 -7.66 -12.95
CA ILE A 235 -10.75 -8.21 -13.15
C ILE A 235 -10.63 -9.49 -12.34
N ALA A 236 -10.19 -10.58 -12.97
CA ALA A 236 -9.82 -11.81 -12.28
C ALA A 236 -8.37 -12.16 -12.59
N VAL A 237 -7.61 -12.53 -11.56
CA VAL A 237 -6.20 -12.91 -11.66
C VAL A 237 -6.01 -14.29 -11.06
N GLY A 238 -5.37 -15.17 -11.79
CA GLY A 238 -5.02 -16.52 -11.30
C GLY A 238 -3.85 -16.49 -10.33
N SER A 239 -2.77 -15.81 -10.71
CA SER A 239 -1.65 -15.49 -9.83
C SER A 239 -0.95 -14.21 -10.27
N LEU A 240 -0.33 -13.54 -9.31
CA LEU A 240 0.55 -12.38 -9.53
C LEU A 240 1.81 -12.57 -8.70
N THR A 241 2.95 -12.37 -9.31
CA THR A 241 4.22 -12.21 -8.59
C THR A 241 4.90 -10.92 -9.05
N ALA A 242 5.45 -10.17 -8.11
CA ALA A 242 6.23 -8.97 -8.40
C ALA A 242 7.45 -8.94 -7.47
N ASN A 243 8.62 -8.68 -8.02
CA ASN A 243 9.84 -8.44 -7.28
C ASN A 243 10.47 -7.18 -7.84
N LEU A 244 10.67 -6.19 -6.98
CA LEU A 244 11.25 -4.89 -7.35
C LEU A 244 12.38 -4.57 -6.40
N MET A 245 13.47 -4.07 -6.94
CA MET A 245 14.62 -3.56 -6.20
C MET A 245 14.89 -2.13 -6.65
N THR A 246 15.23 -1.29 -5.69
CA THR A 246 15.59 0.10 -5.96
C THR A 246 16.87 0.46 -5.22
N SER A 247 17.68 1.30 -5.83
CA SER A 247 18.82 1.94 -5.16
C SER A 247 19.22 3.23 -5.89
N PRO A 248 19.85 4.20 -5.20
CA PRO A 248 20.35 5.41 -5.84
C PRO A 248 21.42 5.12 -6.92
N GLN A 249 22.15 4.03 -6.78
CA GLN A 249 23.25 3.68 -7.70
C GLN A 249 22.78 2.91 -8.93
N GLU A 250 21.86 1.96 -8.73
CA GLU A 250 21.43 1.01 -9.78
C GLU A 250 20.06 1.39 -10.38
N GLY A 251 19.36 2.33 -9.73
CA GLY A 251 18.03 2.72 -10.17
C GLY A 251 16.97 1.69 -9.76
N VAL A 252 16.14 1.25 -10.69
CA VAL A 252 15.06 0.28 -10.49
C VAL A 252 15.33 -0.97 -11.30
N SER A 253 15.15 -2.13 -10.70
CA SER A 253 15.14 -3.41 -11.39
C SER A 253 14.06 -4.32 -10.83
N GLY A 254 13.54 -5.24 -11.65
CA GLY A 254 12.58 -6.20 -11.17
C GLY A 254 11.81 -6.92 -12.25
N ASN A 255 10.89 -7.75 -11.80
CA ASN A 255 10.00 -8.49 -12.66
C ASN A 255 8.59 -8.55 -12.08
N VAL A 256 7.59 -8.52 -12.95
CA VAL A 256 6.19 -8.79 -12.65
C VAL A 256 5.72 -9.91 -13.55
N ALA A 257 5.10 -10.94 -12.99
CA ALA A 257 4.49 -12.02 -13.75
C ALA A 257 3.04 -12.21 -13.30
N ILE A 258 2.14 -12.36 -14.26
CA ILE A 258 0.71 -12.55 -14.07
C ILE A 258 0.28 -13.79 -14.82
N SER A 259 -0.56 -14.61 -14.22
CA SER A 259 -1.22 -15.71 -14.90
C SER A 259 -2.74 -15.63 -14.80
N ASP A 260 -3.42 -16.17 -15.79
CA ASP A 260 -4.89 -16.25 -15.82
C ASP A 260 -5.57 -14.89 -15.59
N LEU A 261 -5.07 -13.83 -16.22
CA LEU A 261 -5.71 -12.51 -16.15
C LEU A 261 -6.93 -12.47 -17.07
N ARG A 262 -8.06 -12.04 -16.53
CA ARG A 262 -9.30 -11.84 -17.29
C ARG A 262 -9.82 -10.42 -17.02
N VAL A 263 -10.08 -9.70 -18.08
CA VAL A 263 -10.66 -8.34 -18.05
C VAL A 263 -11.71 -8.28 -19.15
N ASP A 264 -12.97 -8.30 -18.79
CA ASP A 264 -14.10 -8.40 -19.74
C ASP A 264 -13.92 -9.57 -20.73
N THR A 265 -13.66 -9.25 -22.01
CA THR A 265 -13.46 -10.21 -23.12
C THR A 265 -11.99 -10.59 -23.33
N LEU A 266 -11.08 -9.90 -22.67
CA LEU A 266 -9.64 -10.19 -22.74
C LEU A 266 -9.27 -11.28 -21.75
N ARG A 267 -8.59 -12.32 -22.24
CA ARG A 267 -7.98 -13.37 -21.43
C ARG A 267 -6.50 -13.44 -21.73
N ILE A 268 -5.67 -13.36 -20.71
CA ILE A 268 -4.22 -13.44 -20.79
C ILE A 268 -3.79 -14.64 -19.95
N ASN A 269 -3.32 -15.69 -20.59
CA ASN A 269 -2.88 -16.89 -19.89
C ASN A 269 -1.63 -16.63 -19.07
N ALA A 270 -0.67 -15.91 -19.65
CA ALA A 270 0.53 -15.47 -18.93
C ALA A 270 1.01 -14.13 -19.48
N ALA A 271 1.44 -13.25 -18.60
CA ALA A 271 2.17 -12.04 -18.95
C ALA A 271 3.37 -11.89 -18.02
N GLN A 272 4.47 -11.41 -18.57
CA GLN A 272 5.67 -11.10 -17.83
C GLN A 272 6.18 -9.73 -18.25
N LEU A 273 6.59 -8.92 -17.28
CA LEU A 273 7.24 -7.64 -17.48
C LEU A 273 8.53 -7.62 -16.67
N ASN A 274 9.64 -7.38 -17.34
CA ASN A 274 10.93 -7.12 -16.71
C ASN A 274 11.23 -5.63 -16.82
N ILE A 275 11.69 -5.05 -15.74
CA ILE A 275 12.03 -3.64 -15.61
C ILE A 275 13.50 -3.56 -15.21
N SER A 276 14.27 -2.75 -15.91
CA SER A 276 15.64 -2.45 -15.50
C SER A 276 16.02 -1.03 -15.88
N THR A 277 16.84 -0.40 -15.05
CA THR A 277 17.56 0.82 -15.40
C THR A 277 19.00 0.45 -15.74
N GLU A 278 19.51 1.04 -16.82
CA GLU A 278 20.87 0.85 -17.29
C GLU A 278 21.62 2.19 -17.20
N ARG A 279 22.85 2.17 -16.71
CA ARG A 279 23.74 3.33 -16.74
C ARG A 279 24.75 3.16 -17.86
N THR A 280 24.81 4.15 -18.71
CA THR A 280 25.81 4.21 -19.80
C THR A 280 26.72 5.40 -19.59
N ALA A 281 28.02 5.15 -19.53
CA ALA A 281 29.02 6.22 -19.49
C ALA A 281 29.07 6.90 -20.87
N ILE A 282 28.73 8.17 -20.92
CA ILE A 282 28.82 9.01 -22.13
C ILE A 282 29.81 10.15 -21.92
N ALA A 283 30.25 10.77 -23.02
CA ALA A 283 31.25 11.85 -22.97
C ALA A 283 30.84 13.08 -22.15
N ARG A 284 29.56 13.23 -21.83
CA ARG A 284 28.96 14.34 -21.04
C ARG A 284 28.60 13.94 -19.60
N GLY A 285 28.97 12.75 -19.15
CA GLY A 285 28.62 12.18 -17.85
C GLY A 285 27.84 10.88 -18.00
N ASP A 286 27.48 10.25 -16.87
CA ASP A 286 26.68 9.03 -16.89
C ASP A 286 25.24 9.36 -17.32
N SER A 287 24.69 8.55 -18.21
CA SER A 287 23.29 8.60 -18.60
C SER A 287 22.54 7.36 -18.06
N MET A 288 21.31 7.56 -17.62
CA MET A 288 20.46 6.49 -17.13
C MET A 288 19.33 6.25 -18.13
N SER A 289 19.10 5.00 -18.48
CA SER A 289 18.01 4.55 -19.35
C SER A 289 17.11 3.58 -18.62
N LEU A 290 15.84 3.55 -18.99
CA LEU A 290 14.85 2.59 -18.53
C LEU A 290 14.59 1.59 -19.63
N ALA A 291 14.73 0.30 -19.34
CA ALA A 291 14.39 -0.80 -20.22
C ALA A 291 13.19 -1.58 -19.66
N LEU A 292 12.19 -1.81 -20.51
CA LEU A 292 11.00 -2.59 -20.21
C LEU A 292 10.86 -3.68 -21.25
N PHE A 293 10.91 -4.95 -20.80
CA PHE A 293 10.70 -6.12 -21.64
C PHE A 293 9.43 -6.82 -21.22
N GLY A 294 8.44 -6.81 -22.09
CA GLY A 294 7.14 -7.42 -21.82
C GLY A 294 6.83 -8.56 -22.78
N THR A 295 6.22 -9.62 -22.26
CA THR A 295 5.65 -10.71 -23.05
C THR A 295 4.28 -11.06 -22.52
N VAL A 296 3.30 -11.11 -23.43
CA VAL A 296 1.92 -11.56 -23.17
C VAL A 296 1.69 -12.80 -24.02
N MET A 297 1.50 -13.94 -23.39
CA MET A 297 1.50 -15.23 -24.06
C MET A 297 0.13 -15.90 -24.10
N LYS A 298 -0.15 -16.57 -25.22
CA LYS A 298 -1.34 -17.44 -25.44
C LYS A 298 -2.65 -16.77 -25.02
N SER A 299 -2.81 -15.52 -25.43
CA SER A 299 -3.92 -14.68 -25.02
C SER A 299 -5.09 -14.84 -25.97
N HIS A 300 -6.29 -14.47 -25.49
CA HIS A 300 -7.53 -14.52 -26.23
C HIS A 300 -8.18 -13.16 -26.14
N PHE A 301 -8.58 -12.62 -27.28
CA PHE A 301 -9.34 -11.38 -27.34
C PHE A 301 -10.42 -11.50 -28.40
N ARG A 302 -11.68 -11.48 -27.97
CA ARG A 302 -12.84 -11.72 -28.84
C ARG A 302 -12.76 -13.08 -29.54
N GLU A 303 -12.66 -13.06 -30.89
CA GLU A 303 -12.57 -14.24 -31.75
C GLU A 303 -11.13 -14.70 -32.01
N GLN A 304 -10.11 -13.92 -31.57
CA GLN A 304 -8.71 -14.27 -31.74
C GLN A 304 -8.19 -15.06 -30.54
N GLU A 305 -7.64 -16.24 -30.80
CA GLU A 305 -7.13 -17.15 -29.78
C GLU A 305 -5.63 -17.41 -29.97
N GLY A 306 -4.96 -17.62 -28.84
CA GLY A 306 -3.59 -18.16 -28.83
C GLY A 306 -2.48 -17.19 -29.24
N PHE A 307 -2.75 -15.91 -29.38
CA PHE A 307 -1.73 -14.96 -29.79
C PHE A 307 -0.72 -14.63 -28.68
N THR A 308 0.47 -14.20 -29.11
CA THR A 308 1.54 -13.72 -28.23
C THR A 308 1.99 -12.34 -28.67
N ILE A 309 2.15 -11.42 -27.73
CA ILE A 309 2.71 -10.10 -27.95
C ILE A 309 4.02 -10.01 -27.17
N ASN A 310 5.11 -9.65 -27.84
CA ASN A 310 6.36 -9.28 -27.21
C ASN A 310 6.59 -7.79 -27.38
N THR A 311 7.10 -7.15 -26.36
CA THR A 311 7.39 -5.71 -26.33
C THR A 311 8.77 -5.51 -25.72
N ASP A 312 9.61 -4.75 -26.42
CA ASP A 312 10.90 -4.24 -25.93
C ASP A 312 10.83 -2.71 -26.01
N LEU A 313 10.78 -2.04 -24.88
CA LEU A 313 10.81 -0.60 -24.77
C LEU A 313 12.06 -0.18 -24.03
N ARG A 314 12.90 0.62 -24.68
CA ARG A 314 14.06 1.27 -24.07
C ARG A 314 13.92 2.77 -24.21
N THR A 315 14.13 3.51 -23.15
CA THR A 315 14.08 4.96 -23.16
C THR A 315 15.20 5.55 -22.34
N SER A 316 15.79 6.60 -22.84
CA SER A 316 16.86 7.38 -22.22
C SER A 316 16.57 8.87 -22.37
N LEU A 317 17.49 9.71 -21.93
CA LEU A 317 17.40 11.16 -22.10
C LEU A 317 17.47 11.63 -23.54
N GLU A 318 18.10 10.88 -24.43
CA GLU A 318 18.39 11.28 -25.80
C GLU A 318 17.46 10.61 -26.81
N GLY A 319 16.69 9.62 -26.37
CA GLY A 319 15.78 8.91 -27.28
C GLY A 319 15.14 7.69 -26.66
N GLY A 320 14.30 7.06 -27.45
CA GLY A 320 13.64 5.81 -27.11
C GLY A 320 13.52 4.89 -28.32
N HIS A 321 13.40 3.61 -28.03
CA HIS A 321 13.21 2.57 -28.99
C HIS A 321 12.13 1.62 -28.50
N LEU A 322 11.20 1.30 -29.36
CA LEU A 322 10.08 0.41 -29.07
C LEU A 322 9.99 -0.64 -30.17
N ASP A 323 10.16 -1.90 -29.80
CA ASP A 323 9.84 -3.05 -30.64
C ASP A 323 8.57 -3.72 -30.12
N VAL A 324 7.65 -4.00 -31.01
CA VAL A 324 6.45 -4.79 -30.74
C VAL A 324 6.32 -5.86 -31.80
N SER A 325 6.19 -7.11 -31.36
CA SER A 325 5.88 -8.21 -32.28
C SER A 325 4.62 -8.95 -31.85
N TYR A 326 3.78 -9.25 -32.81
CA TYR A 326 2.60 -10.09 -32.67
C TYR A 326 2.85 -11.44 -33.34
N GLN A 327 2.64 -12.51 -32.60
CA GLN A 327 2.77 -13.89 -33.06
C GLN A 327 1.40 -14.58 -32.99
N ASP A 328 1.11 -15.40 -34.00
CA ASP A 328 -0.08 -16.23 -34.04
C ASP A 328 0.04 -17.45 -33.08
N GLU A 329 -1.00 -18.27 -33.05
CA GLU A 329 -1.04 -19.49 -32.24
C GLU A 329 0.07 -20.54 -32.60
N ARG A 330 0.67 -20.44 -33.78
CA ARG A 330 1.79 -21.29 -34.23
C ARG A 330 3.14 -20.68 -33.86
N GLY A 331 3.18 -19.51 -33.24
CA GLY A 331 4.39 -18.78 -32.90
C GLY A 331 5.06 -18.09 -34.10
N GLN A 332 4.33 -17.95 -35.23
CA GLN A 332 4.83 -17.19 -36.37
C GLN A 332 4.56 -15.70 -36.19
N THR A 333 5.57 -14.88 -36.39
CA THR A 333 5.40 -13.42 -36.35
C THR A 333 4.59 -12.98 -37.55
N VAL A 334 3.38 -12.48 -37.29
CA VAL A 334 2.43 -11.99 -38.28
C VAL A 334 2.60 -10.49 -38.51
N HIS A 335 2.85 -9.78 -37.41
CA HIS A 335 3.08 -8.34 -37.42
C HIS A 335 4.25 -8.01 -36.52
N ALA A 336 5.08 -7.08 -36.97
CA ALA A 336 6.11 -6.47 -36.16
C ALA A 336 6.12 -4.98 -36.47
N ALA A 337 6.33 -4.18 -35.43
CA ALA A 337 6.47 -2.73 -35.55
C ALA A 337 7.70 -2.33 -34.74
N GLU A 338 8.51 -1.49 -35.32
CA GLU A 338 9.65 -0.85 -34.68
C GLU A 338 9.42 0.66 -34.76
N ALA A 339 9.61 1.34 -33.65
CA ALA A 339 9.58 2.79 -33.60
C ALA A 339 10.79 3.27 -32.81
N SER A 340 11.50 4.22 -33.35
CA SER A 340 12.56 4.91 -32.63
C SER A 340 12.36 6.41 -32.70
N GLY A 341 12.76 7.08 -31.68
CA GLY A 341 12.68 8.52 -31.59
C GLY A 341 13.90 9.08 -30.88
N SER A 342 14.36 10.22 -31.31
CA SER A 342 15.35 11.00 -30.60
C SER A 342 14.77 12.36 -30.22
N TRP A 343 15.20 12.87 -29.07
CA TRP A 343 14.82 14.20 -28.62
C TRP A 343 16.05 14.94 -28.11
N SER A 344 16.15 16.19 -28.51
CA SER A 344 17.20 17.09 -28.05
C SER A 344 16.57 18.41 -27.67
N GLY A 345 16.47 18.70 -26.38
CA GLY A 345 15.76 19.88 -25.91
C GLY A 345 14.29 19.88 -26.29
N GLU A 346 13.84 20.85 -27.11
CA GLU A 346 12.43 20.97 -27.53
C GLU A 346 12.12 20.26 -28.86
N ALA A 347 13.09 19.60 -29.47
CA ALA A 347 12.90 18.95 -30.78
C ALA A 347 12.72 17.44 -30.64
N TYR A 348 11.70 16.91 -31.29
CA TYR A 348 11.40 15.48 -31.40
C TYR A 348 11.56 15.03 -32.85
N GLN A 349 12.28 13.93 -33.03
CA GLN A 349 12.33 13.24 -34.33
C GLN A 349 11.81 11.81 -34.11
N LEU A 350 10.82 11.42 -34.91
CA LEU A 350 10.26 10.08 -34.96
C LEU A 350 10.75 9.41 -36.24
N HIS A 351 11.25 8.20 -36.14
CA HIS A 351 11.74 7.37 -37.25
C HIS A 351 10.95 6.07 -37.30
#